data_099ccb653017340ee6101c206011318b
#
_entry.id   099ccb653017340ee6101c206011318b
#
_cell.length_a   1.000
_cell.length_b   1.000
_cell.length_c   1.000
_cell.angle_alpha   90.00
_cell.angle_beta   90.00
_cell.angle_gamma   90.00
#
_symmetry.space_group_name_H-M   'P 1'
#
loop_
_entity.id
_entity.type
_entity.pdbx_description
1 polymer ?
#
loop_
_entity_poly.entity_id
_entity_poly.type
_entity_poly.pdbx_seq_one_letter_code
_entity_poly.pdbx_strand_id
1 'polypeptide(L)'
;TSFLTGENVPFYSQGTYYATGYSTFEPTMGITSTDNIYFTSYGNGPAGSTAIVQCTNMIEMTSLSDFSCQNVYGPFLPVANSNDPYVYVDPWTDRIMKFDMHALGGMTVEWSDDEGDSWVGPSLATGYSVQDHQTIASSPYGGILHETLWVFCINGNYPAPLCSASQDGGLTWGPELPGAPVDCQSGGLSAHIIGAENGNFYRGQIGCDGTGYSMYKTDDGAITWTEHVLPTEVSGTADTWNAEEAQVDTDSESNVYAMWMGNDNMPYFSYSLDDANTWSEAIMVGPSHLEGTGFPVVIAGDPGKVAFGYVGTEGDGVWHGYISVITDAFSPSPLITTVQVNAPDDPLDNASPTCGYERCGGFGDFIDMQIDAYGRPWLSLSHNPSGDTGIMGTLTNGPTLLGNVTSLSPLPIGGTQTLA
;
A
#
# COMPACT_ATOMS: atom_id res chain seq x y z
N THR A 1 34.34 -15.97 36.27
CA THR A 1 33.18 -15.13 35.98
C THR A 1 33.57 -14.22 34.85
N SER A 2 33.35 -14.62 33.62
CA SER A 2 33.54 -13.79 32.45
C SER A 2 32.20 -13.09 32.14
N PHE A 3 32.16 -11.79 32.30
CA PHE A 3 31.10 -10.94 31.75
C PHE A 3 31.28 -10.89 30.24
N LEU A 4 30.36 -11.49 29.50
CA LEU A 4 30.17 -11.16 28.09
C LEU A 4 29.54 -9.74 28.04
N THR A 5 30.36 -8.73 27.77
CA THR A 5 29.90 -7.45 27.33
C THR A 5 29.44 -7.59 25.89
N GLY A 6 28.16 -7.90 25.71
CA GLY A 6 27.50 -7.65 24.43
C GLY A 6 27.52 -6.16 24.20
N GLU A 7 28.32 -5.69 23.28
CA GLU A 7 28.21 -4.34 22.77
C GLU A 7 26.85 -4.26 22.07
N ASN A 8 25.87 -3.61 22.70
CA ASN A 8 24.70 -3.09 22.01
C ASN A 8 25.21 -2.00 21.07
N VAL A 9 25.57 -2.37 19.85
CA VAL A 9 25.74 -1.41 18.79
C VAL A 9 24.35 -0.84 18.56
N PRO A 10 24.10 0.47 18.80
CA PRO A 10 22.80 1.02 18.48
C PRO A 10 22.60 0.88 16.98
N PHE A 11 21.56 0.14 16.57
CA PHE A 11 21.14 0.08 15.18
C PHE A 11 20.63 1.46 14.81
N TYR A 12 21.44 2.23 14.10
CA TYR A 12 20.97 3.45 13.43
C TYR A 12 20.21 3.02 12.18
N SER A 13 18.90 2.94 12.28
CA SER A 13 18.06 2.85 11.10
C SER A 13 18.15 4.15 10.32
N GLN A 14 18.35 4.05 9.03
CA GLN A 14 18.45 5.21 8.13
C GLN A 14 17.55 4.97 6.92
N GLY A 15 16.74 5.99 6.58
CA GLY A 15 15.92 5.97 5.37
C GLY A 15 16.67 6.47 4.15
N THR A 16 16.19 6.09 3.00
CA THR A 16 16.61 6.57 1.69
C THR A 16 15.47 6.41 0.68
N TYR A 17 15.60 7.02 -0.50
CA TYR A 17 14.71 6.73 -1.62
C TYR A 17 15.49 6.62 -2.93
N TYR A 18 14.86 5.98 -3.92
CA TYR A 18 15.39 5.82 -5.28
C TYR A 18 14.34 6.27 -6.28
N ALA A 19 14.76 7.12 -7.22
CA ALA A 19 13.86 7.64 -8.24
C ALA A 19 13.68 6.66 -9.40
N THR A 20 12.42 6.48 -9.83
CA THR A 20 12.09 5.62 -10.98
C THR A 20 12.47 6.27 -12.32
N GLY A 21 12.61 7.60 -12.38
CA GLY A 21 12.74 8.36 -13.61
C GLY A 21 11.45 8.58 -14.38
N TYR A 22 10.31 8.18 -13.80
CA TYR A 22 8.96 8.32 -14.37
C TYR A 22 8.07 9.13 -13.44
N SER A 23 7.20 9.98 -13.97
CA SER A 23 6.22 10.69 -13.16
C SER A 23 5.13 9.73 -12.68
N THR A 24 4.55 10.04 -11.53
CA THR A 24 3.51 9.22 -10.92
C THR A 24 2.32 10.04 -10.45
N PHE A 25 1.24 9.35 -10.18
CA PHE A 25 0.04 9.84 -9.51
C PHE A 25 -0.63 8.63 -8.86
N GLU A 26 -0.96 8.72 -7.56
CA GLU A 26 -1.51 7.59 -6.80
C GLU A 26 -0.64 6.33 -6.94
N PRO A 27 0.62 6.39 -6.48
CA PRO A 27 1.57 5.34 -6.76
C PRO A 27 1.23 4.03 -6.06
N THR A 28 1.03 2.97 -6.83
CA THR A 28 0.98 1.59 -6.33
C THR A 28 2.20 0.82 -6.75
N MET A 29 2.53 -0.23 -6.02
CA MET A 29 3.71 -1.03 -6.28
C MET A 29 3.49 -2.51 -5.99
N GLY A 30 4.34 -3.36 -6.56
CA GLY A 30 4.40 -4.78 -6.28
C GLY A 30 5.83 -5.29 -6.42
N ILE A 31 6.16 -6.38 -5.77
CA ILE A 31 7.48 -7.02 -5.84
C ILE A 31 7.29 -8.50 -6.16
N THR A 32 7.99 -9.00 -7.20
CA THR A 32 7.97 -10.42 -7.54
C THR A 32 8.99 -11.21 -6.72
N SER A 33 8.86 -12.53 -6.70
CA SER A 33 9.82 -13.43 -6.03
C SER A 33 11.22 -13.39 -6.66
N THR A 34 11.37 -12.79 -7.83
CA THR A 34 12.65 -12.54 -8.50
C THR A 34 13.25 -11.19 -8.12
N ASP A 35 12.70 -10.52 -7.10
CA ASP A 35 13.18 -9.25 -6.56
C ASP A 35 13.10 -8.06 -7.54
N ASN A 36 12.18 -8.12 -8.53
CA ASN A 36 11.86 -6.98 -9.37
C ASN A 36 10.70 -6.17 -8.77
N ILE A 37 10.88 -4.86 -8.71
CA ILE A 37 9.86 -3.93 -8.20
C ILE A 37 9.07 -3.37 -9.39
N TYR A 38 7.75 -3.43 -9.31
CA TYR A 38 6.82 -2.82 -10.27
C TYR A 38 6.15 -1.62 -9.65
N PHE A 39 6.00 -0.57 -10.43
CA PHE A 39 5.51 0.72 -9.99
C PHE A 39 4.59 1.32 -11.05
N THR A 40 3.47 1.92 -10.65
CA THR A 40 2.59 2.62 -11.59
C THR A 40 3.14 3.99 -11.92
N SER A 41 3.15 4.32 -13.21
CA SER A 41 3.45 5.66 -13.71
C SER A 41 2.24 6.23 -14.44
N TYR A 42 2.00 7.50 -14.22
CA TYR A 42 0.88 8.22 -14.79
C TYR A 42 1.36 9.32 -15.74
N GLY A 43 0.78 9.36 -16.92
CA GLY A 43 1.02 10.47 -17.86
C GLY A 43 2.26 10.35 -18.75
N ASN A 44 3.08 9.31 -18.65
CA ASN A 44 4.24 9.10 -19.54
C ASN A 44 3.89 8.48 -20.89
N GLY A 45 2.62 8.18 -21.10
CA GLY A 45 2.13 7.71 -22.39
C GLY A 45 1.35 8.78 -23.14
N PRO A 46 0.96 8.52 -24.41
CA PRO A 46 0.13 9.43 -25.17
C PRO A 46 -1.21 9.65 -24.45
N ALA A 47 -1.50 10.91 -24.12
CA ALA A 47 -2.78 11.35 -23.54
C ALA A 47 -3.14 10.69 -22.18
N GLY A 48 -2.15 10.44 -21.31
CA GLY A 48 -2.41 9.95 -19.97
C GLY A 48 -2.54 8.42 -19.88
N SER A 49 -1.93 7.67 -20.81
CA SER A 49 -1.85 6.22 -20.67
C SER A 49 -0.97 5.81 -19.50
N THR A 50 -1.38 4.78 -18.79
CA THR A 50 -0.61 4.14 -17.73
C THR A 50 0.67 3.51 -18.29
N ALA A 51 1.76 3.62 -17.56
CA ALA A 51 2.94 2.81 -17.70
C ALA A 51 3.12 1.92 -16.48
N ILE A 52 3.61 0.71 -16.67
CA ILE A 52 4.11 -0.14 -15.58
C ILE A 52 5.62 -0.10 -15.67
N VAL A 53 6.22 0.46 -14.64
CA VAL A 53 7.68 0.62 -14.54
C VAL A 53 8.23 -0.55 -13.75
N GLN A 54 9.08 -1.35 -14.38
CA GLN A 54 9.87 -2.39 -13.73
C GLN A 54 11.21 -1.81 -13.32
N CYS A 55 11.58 -1.94 -12.05
CA CYS A 55 12.89 -1.60 -11.54
C CYS A 55 13.62 -2.88 -11.11
N THR A 56 14.77 -3.12 -11.72
CA THR A 56 15.57 -4.34 -11.50
C THR A 56 16.81 -4.04 -10.69
N ASN A 57 17.33 -5.05 -9.96
CA ASN A 57 18.54 -4.99 -9.15
C ASN A 57 18.52 -3.95 -8.01
N MET A 58 17.36 -3.45 -7.61
CA MET A 58 17.26 -2.47 -6.52
C MET A 58 17.48 -3.09 -5.14
N ILE A 59 17.00 -4.30 -4.94
CA ILE A 59 16.92 -4.94 -3.62
C ILE A 59 18.30 -5.36 -3.12
N GLU A 60 19.22 -5.72 -4.01
CA GLU A 60 20.57 -6.18 -3.69
C GLU A 60 21.68 -5.23 -4.19
N MET A 61 21.35 -4.02 -4.62
CA MET A 61 22.36 -3.10 -5.18
C MET A 61 23.46 -2.74 -4.18
N THR A 62 24.66 -2.65 -4.68
CA THR A 62 25.83 -2.18 -3.93
C THR A 62 26.27 -0.77 -4.37
N SER A 63 25.77 -0.33 -5.52
CA SER A 63 25.96 0.99 -6.10
C SER A 63 24.68 1.47 -6.75
N LEU A 64 24.45 2.78 -6.80
CA LEU A 64 23.31 3.39 -7.48
C LEU A 64 23.28 3.12 -8.99
N SER A 65 24.41 2.73 -9.58
CA SER A 65 24.49 2.34 -10.99
C SER A 65 24.03 0.90 -11.26
N ASP A 66 23.73 0.13 -10.22
CA ASP A 66 23.37 -1.29 -10.37
C ASP A 66 21.92 -1.46 -10.80
N PHE A 67 21.03 -0.56 -10.34
CA PHE A 67 19.61 -0.65 -10.67
C PHE A 67 19.25 0.13 -11.94
N SER A 68 18.17 -0.31 -12.56
CA SER A 68 17.56 0.39 -13.70
C SER A 68 16.04 0.23 -13.67
N CYS A 69 15.33 1.28 -14.12
CA CYS A 69 13.90 1.28 -14.28
C CYS A 69 13.51 1.47 -15.74
N GLN A 70 12.54 0.70 -16.21
CA GLN A 70 12.03 0.78 -17.57
C GLN A 70 10.52 0.55 -17.61
N ASN A 71 9.84 1.17 -18.58
CA ASN A 71 8.44 0.84 -18.84
C ASN A 71 8.36 -0.51 -19.56
N VAL A 72 7.66 -1.48 -18.96
CA VAL A 72 7.43 -2.82 -19.50
C VAL A 72 5.99 -3.01 -20.01
N TYR A 73 5.15 -2.00 -19.95
CA TYR A 73 3.79 -2.06 -20.45
C TYR A 73 3.61 -1.21 -21.71
N GLY A 74 3.18 -1.86 -22.78
CA GLY A 74 2.72 -1.22 -24.01
C GLY A 74 1.24 -1.50 -24.20
N PRO A 75 0.35 -0.49 -24.25
CA PRO A 75 -1.08 -0.72 -24.38
C PRO A 75 -1.40 -1.46 -25.68
N PHE A 76 -2.19 -2.52 -25.59
CA PHE A 76 -2.68 -3.28 -26.77
C PHE A 76 -3.59 -2.45 -27.68
N LEU A 77 -4.24 -1.45 -27.11
CA LEU A 77 -5.12 -0.51 -27.81
C LEU A 77 -4.80 0.91 -27.34
N PRO A 78 -5.01 1.95 -28.16
CA PRO A 78 -5.03 3.31 -27.69
C PRO A 78 -6.26 3.45 -26.77
N VAL A 79 -6.09 3.09 -25.53
CA VAL A 79 -7.15 3.17 -24.53
C VAL A 79 -7.34 4.63 -24.17
N ALA A 80 -8.58 5.04 -23.97
CA ALA A 80 -8.89 6.32 -23.36
C ALA A 80 -8.17 6.42 -22.00
N ASN A 81 -7.81 7.63 -21.62
CA ASN A 81 -7.05 7.96 -20.42
C ASN A 81 -7.41 7.04 -19.23
N SER A 82 -6.41 6.39 -18.66
CA SER A 82 -6.53 5.85 -17.33
C SER A 82 -6.56 7.02 -16.34
N ASN A 83 -7.48 7.00 -15.40
CA ASN A 83 -7.55 8.01 -14.37
C ASN A 83 -6.72 7.61 -13.16
N ASP A 84 -6.77 6.34 -12.75
CA ASP A 84 -6.08 5.84 -11.59
C ASP A 84 -5.50 4.45 -11.92
N PRO A 85 -4.23 4.39 -12.32
CA PRO A 85 -3.58 3.13 -12.60
C PRO A 85 -3.28 2.38 -11.29
N TYR A 86 -3.46 1.08 -11.31
CA TYR A 86 -3.15 0.21 -10.19
C TYR A 86 -2.31 -0.97 -10.65
N VAL A 87 -1.23 -1.28 -9.95
CA VAL A 87 -0.45 -2.50 -10.12
C VAL A 87 -0.50 -3.32 -8.84
N TYR A 88 -0.69 -4.61 -8.99
CA TYR A 88 -0.65 -5.58 -7.91
C TYR A 88 0.15 -6.80 -8.37
N VAL A 89 1.05 -7.29 -7.54
CA VAL A 89 1.76 -8.55 -7.77
C VAL A 89 1.17 -9.59 -6.83
N ASP A 90 0.67 -10.68 -7.41
CA ASP A 90 0.16 -11.82 -6.66
C ASP A 90 1.31 -12.50 -5.90
N PRO A 91 1.33 -12.48 -4.56
CA PRO A 91 2.44 -13.00 -3.79
C PRO A 91 2.59 -14.53 -3.87
N TRP A 92 1.61 -15.23 -4.41
CA TRP A 92 1.64 -16.70 -4.54
C TRP A 92 2.03 -17.20 -5.92
N THR A 93 1.79 -16.41 -6.97
CA THR A 93 2.04 -16.83 -8.37
C THR A 93 2.95 -15.90 -9.15
N ASP A 94 3.36 -14.77 -8.59
CA ASP A 94 4.09 -13.68 -9.26
C ASP A 94 3.35 -13.06 -10.46
N ARG A 95 2.05 -13.32 -10.61
CA ARG A 95 1.26 -12.65 -11.66
C ARG A 95 1.20 -11.17 -11.39
N ILE A 96 1.65 -10.37 -12.34
CA ILE A 96 1.56 -8.92 -12.31
C ILE A 96 0.22 -8.52 -12.90
N MET A 97 -0.64 -7.93 -12.09
CA MET A 97 -1.96 -7.47 -12.50
C MET A 97 -1.96 -5.96 -12.62
N LYS A 98 -2.38 -5.47 -13.79
CA LYS A 98 -2.64 -4.06 -14.04
C LYS A 98 -4.14 -3.85 -14.06
N PHE A 99 -4.60 -2.88 -13.30
CA PHE A 99 -6.01 -2.54 -13.14
C PHE A 99 -6.20 -1.05 -13.46
N ASP A 100 -6.95 -0.75 -14.52
CA ASP A 100 -7.14 0.59 -15.05
C ASP A 100 -8.58 1.04 -14.95
N MET A 101 -8.77 2.26 -14.48
CA MET A 101 -10.04 2.96 -14.55
C MET A 101 -10.10 3.89 -15.79
N HIS A 102 -11.15 3.75 -16.58
CA HIS A 102 -11.32 4.51 -17.81
C HIS A 102 -12.39 5.59 -17.66
N ALA A 103 -11.96 6.83 -17.43
CA ALA A 103 -12.83 8.00 -17.37
C ALA A 103 -14.03 7.83 -16.41
N LEU A 104 -13.80 7.22 -15.24
CA LEU A 104 -14.83 6.90 -14.25
C LEU A 104 -15.98 6.01 -14.80
N GLY A 105 -15.75 5.28 -15.87
CA GLY A 105 -16.81 4.59 -16.60
C GLY A 105 -16.66 3.10 -16.77
N GLY A 106 -15.60 2.52 -16.23
CA GLY A 106 -15.36 1.09 -16.32
C GLY A 106 -13.93 0.74 -15.98
N MET A 107 -13.71 -0.51 -15.58
CA MET A 107 -12.42 -1.04 -15.17
C MET A 107 -11.99 -2.14 -16.10
N THR A 108 -10.73 -2.13 -16.49
CA THR A 108 -10.11 -3.22 -17.25
C THR A 108 -8.93 -3.80 -16.51
N VAL A 109 -8.74 -5.09 -16.68
CA VAL A 109 -7.64 -5.85 -16.09
C VAL A 109 -6.78 -6.42 -17.21
N GLU A 110 -5.48 -6.29 -17.06
CA GLU A 110 -4.47 -6.94 -17.88
C GLU A 110 -3.43 -7.57 -16.95
N TRP A 111 -2.80 -8.64 -17.35
CA TRP A 111 -1.80 -9.30 -16.53
C TRP A 111 -0.60 -9.81 -17.33
N SER A 112 0.51 -10.00 -16.63
CA SER A 112 1.71 -10.64 -17.12
C SER A 112 2.13 -11.77 -16.18
N ASP A 113 2.52 -12.91 -16.75
CA ASP A 113 3.10 -14.07 -16.05
C ASP A 113 4.58 -14.24 -16.38
N ASP A 114 5.20 -13.28 -17.06
CA ASP A 114 6.58 -13.33 -17.55
C ASP A 114 7.33 -12.01 -17.31
N GLU A 115 7.18 -11.45 -16.11
CA GLU A 115 7.90 -10.25 -15.66
C GLU A 115 7.65 -9.00 -16.52
N GLY A 116 6.50 -8.93 -17.21
CA GLY A 116 6.14 -7.82 -18.09
C GLY A 116 6.63 -7.95 -19.52
N ASP A 117 7.27 -9.07 -19.89
CA ASP A 117 7.70 -9.33 -21.28
C ASP A 117 6.50 -9.46 -22.21
N SER A 118 5.40 -10.03 -21.76
CA SER A 118 4.13 -10.05 -22.48
C SER A 118 2.93 -9.81 -21.55
N TRP A 119 1.85 -9.29 -22.15
CA TRP A 119 0.61 -8.96 -21.43
C TRP A 119 -0.60 -9.63 -22.05
N VAL A 120 -1.52 -10.08 -21.21
CA VAL A 120 -2.78 -10.72 -21.60
C VAL A 120 -3.95 -9.82 -21.19
N GLY A 121 -4.94 -9.72 -22.06
CA GLY A 121 -6.13 -8.89 -21.82
C GLY A 121 -6.35 -7.87 -22.94
N PRO A 122 -7.12 -6.79 -22.72
CA PRO A 122 -7.84 -6.51 -21.48
C PRO A 122 -9.09 -7.37 -21.28
N SER A 123 -9.39 -7.70 -20.03
CA SER A 123 -10.69 -8.19 -19.61
C SER A 123 -11.49 -7.06 -18.93
N LEU A 124 -12.79 -7.00 -19.18
CA LEU A 124 -13.66 -6.03 -18.52
C LEU A 124 -13.99 -6.53 -17.11
N ALA A 125 -13.51 -5.81 -16.09
CA ALA A 125 -13.78 -6.14 -14.70
C ALA A 125 -15.13 -5.61 -14.25
N THR A 126 -15.47 -4.36 -14.62
CA THR A 126 -16.75 -3.73 -14.28
C THR A 126 -17.21 -2.78 -15.37
N GLY A 127 -18.54 -2.60 -15.50
CA GLY A 127 -19.18 -1.68 -16.43
C GLY A 127 -20.04 -0.61 -15.75
N TYR A 128 -19.96 -0.45 -14.44
CA TYR A 128 -20.69 0.62 -13.74
C TYR A 128 -20.11 1.98 -14.10
N SER A 129 -20.98 3.00 -14.13
CA SER A 129 -20.58 4.38 -14.35
C SER A 129 -20.31 5.10 -13.03
N VAL A 130 -19.36 6.05 -13.05
CA VAL A 130 -18.93 6.84 -11.89
C VAL A 130 -18.36 5.95 -10.80
N GLN A 131 -17.14 5.50 -11.03
CA GLN A 131 -16.36 4.64 -10.14
C GLN A 131 -15.05 5.34 -9.81
N ASP A 132 -14.54 5.08 -8.63
CA ASP A 132 -13.33 5.67 -8.12
C ASP A 132 -12.69 4.76 -7.07
N HIS A 133 -11.41 4.96 -6.79
CA HIS A 133 -10.69 4.28 -5.73
C HIS A 133 -10.74 2.74 -5.86
N GLN A 134 -10.25 2.26 -6.99
CA GLN A 134 -10.18 0.82 -7.28
C GLN A 134 -9.07 0.16 -6.47
N THR A 135 -9.31 -1.08 -6.07
CA THR A 135 -8.35 -1.89 -5.36
C THR A 135 -8.54 -3.36 -5.69
N ILE A 136 -7.46 -4.12 -5.76
CA ILE A 136 -7.47 -5.54 -6.11
C ILE A 136 -6.48 -6.30 -5.24
N ALA A 137 -6.84 -7.51 -4.85
CA ALA A 137 -5.97 -8.43 -4.15
C ALA A 137 -6.26 -9.87 -4.51
N SER A 138 -5.36 -10.76 -4.17
CA SER A 138 -5.52 -12.20 -4.28
C SER A 138 -5.36 -12.89 -2.93
N SER A 139 -5.82 -14.13 -2.84
CA SER A 139 -5.65 -15.00 -1.68
C SER A 139 -5.48 -16.44 -2.16
N PRO A 140 -4.70 -17.29 -1.48
CA PRO A 140 -4.58 -18.70 -1.83
C PRO A 140 -5.95 -19.39 -1.67
N TYR A 141 -6.46 -19.86 -2.76
CA TYR A 141 -7.75 -20.53 -2.81
C TYR A 141 -7.67 -21.67 -3.82
N GLY A 142 -8.19 -22.83 -3.47
CA GLY A 142 -8.27 -23.93 -4.41
C GLY A 142 -9.25 -23.62 -5.56
N GLY A 143 -8.94 -22.59 -6.35
CA GLY A 143 -9.72 -22.15 -7.50
C GLY A 143 -9.82 -23.22 -8.56
N ILE A 144 -10.89 -23.19 -9.35
CA ILE A 144 -11.16 -24.23 -10.37
C ILE A 144 -10.18 -24.09 -11.55
N LEU A 145 -9.72 -22.88 -11.85
CA LEU A 145 -8.91 -22.55 -13.02
C LEU A 145 -7.64 -21.76 -12.72
N HIS A 146 -7.44 -21.32 -11.49
CA HIS A 146 -6.27 -20.61 -11.03
C HIS A 146 -5.96 -20.95 -9.58
N GLU A 147 -4.70 -20.83 -9.16
CA GLU A 147 -4.25 -21.18 -7.81
C GLU A 147 -4.76 -20.19 -6.75
N THR A 148 -5.01 -18.94 -7.16
CA THR A 148 -5.48 -17.87 -6.29
C THR A 148 -6.87 -17.38 -6.68
N LEU A 149 -7.65 -16.99 -5.68
CA LEU A 149 -8.87 -16.21 -5.84
C LEU A 149 -8.53 -14.74 -5.90
N TRP A 150 -9.05 -14.04 -6.88
CA TRP A 150 -8.89 -12.59 -7.03
C TRP A 150 -10.17 -11.88 -6.63
N VAL A 151 -10.04 -10.80 -5.88
CA VAL A 151 -11.14 -9.92 -5.53
C VAL A 151 -10.73 -8.49 -5.82
N PHE A 152 -11.58 -7.74 -6.52
CA PHE A 152 -11.48 -6.30 -6.58
C PHE A 152 -12.64 -5.64 -5.83
N CYS A 153 -12.43 -4.44 -5.34
CA CYS A 153 -13.47 -3.54 -4.84
C CYS A 153 -13.28 -2.16 -5.46
N ILE A 154 -14.40 -1.46 -5.67
CA ILE A 154 -14.40 -0.12 -6.22
C ILE A 154 -15.55 0.70 -5.64
N ASN A 155 -15.27 1.93 -5.26
CA ASN A 155 -16.29 2.88 -4.84
C ASN A 155 -17.08 3.39 -6.04
N GLY A 156 -18.37 3.60 -5.86
CA GLY A 156 -19.28 4.12 -6.85
C GLY A 156 -20.39 4.97 -6.21
N ASN A 157 -21.50 5.13 -6.90
CA ASN A 157 -22.67 5.85 -6.39
C ASN A 157 -23.47 5.07 -5.33
N TYR A 158 -22.85 4.08 -4.70
CA TYR A 158 -23.45 3.26 -3.64
C TYR A 158 -22.90 3.66 -2.27
N PRO A 159 -23.64 3.46 -1.19
CA PRO A 159 -23.16 3.69 0.17
C PRO A 159 -21.93 2.84 0.54
N ALA A 160 -21.78 1.67 -0.07
CA ALA A 160 -20.64 0.77 0.09
C ALA A 160 -19.95 0.54 -1.26
N PRO A 161 -18.65 0.22 -1.32
CA PRO A 161 -18.01 -0.19 -2.53
C PRO A 161 -18.66 -1.45 -3.10
N LEU A 162 -18.54 -1.62 -4.41
CA LEU A 162 -18.92 -2.85 -5.10
C LEU A 162 -17.68 -3.73 -5.26
N CYS A 163 -17.81 -5.00 -4.92
CA CYS A 163 -16.72 -5.97 -5.02
C CYS A 163 -17.13 -7.12 -5.94
N SER A 164 -16.17 -7.71 -6.62
CA SER A 164 -16.35 -8.88 -7.48
C SER A 164 -15.15 -9.81 -7.37
N ALA A 165 -15.36 -11.09 -7.65
CA ALA A 165 -14.33 -12.11 -7.60
C ALA A 165 -14.07 -12.76 -8.95
N SER A 166 -12.82 -13.17 -9.19
CA SER A 166 -12.39 -14.00 -10.31
C SER A 166 -11.76 -15.29 -9.80
N GLN A 167 -12.18 -16.42 -10.33
CA GLN A 167 -11.65 -17.75 -10.03
C GLN A 167 -10.71 -18.30 -11.13
N ASP A 168 -10.47 -17.49 -12.15
CA ASP A 168 -9.68 -17.86 -13.33
C ASP A 168 -8.53 -16.90 -13.62
N GLY A 169 -8.02 -16.25 -12.56
CA GLY A 169 -6.86 -15.38 -12.62
C GLY A 169 -7.11 -14.05 -13.31
N GLY A 170 -8.32 -13.52 -13.26
CA GLY A 170 -8.69 -12.21 -13.83
C GLY A 170 -9.26 -12.29 -15.25
N LEU A 171 -9.42 -13.50 -15.82
CA LEU A 171 -9.98 -13.63 -17.17
C LEU A 171 -11.47 -13.30 -17.22
N THR A 172 -12.23 -13.78 -16.21
CA THR A 172 -13.65 -13.45 -16.04
C THR A 172 -13.94 -13.05 -14.60
N TRP A 173 -14.93 -12.18 -14.43
CA TRP A 173 -15.35 -11.64 -13.14
C TRP A 173 -16.80 -11.98 -12.85
N GLY A 174 -17.09 -12.28 -11.60
CA GLY A 174 -18.43 -12.54 -11.10
C GLY A 174 -19.30 -11.27 -11.04
N PRO A 175 -20.50 -11.38 -10.47
CA PRO A 175 -21.33 -10.19 -10.27
C PRO A 175 -20.71 -9.24 -9.24
N GLU A 176 -20.86 -7.95 -9.49
CA GLU A 176 -20.51 -6.93 -8.52
C GLU A 176 -21.55 -6.90 -7.40
N LEU A 177 -21.09 -7.15 -6.16
CA LEU A 177 -21.94 -7.19 -4.96
C LEU A 177 -21.45 -6.14 -3.96
N PRO A 178 -22.35 -5.63 -3.08
CA PRO A 178 -21.94 -4.69 -2.04
C PRO A 178 -20.85 -5.25 -1.14
N GLY A 179 -19.76 -4.52 -0.98
CA GLY A 179 -18.61 -4.86 -0.13
C GLY A 179 -18.82 -4.54 1.36
N ALA A 180 -20.06 -4.57 1.83
CA ALA A 180 -20.47 -4.33 3.23
C ALA A 180 -21.74 -5.09 3.55
N PRO A 181 -22.14 -5.22 4.84
CA PRO A 181 -23.44 -5.77 5.25
C PRO A 181 -24.62 -5.06 4.59
N VAL A 182 -25.72 -5.79 4.39
CA VAL A 182 -26.87 -5.37 3.55
C VAL A 182 -27.47 -4.01 3.95
N ASP A 183 -27.49 -3.66 5.21
CA ASP A 183 -28.09 -2.41 5.70
C ASP A 183 -27.04 -1.32 6.02
N CYS A 184 -25.79 -1.55 5.64
CA CYS A 184 -24.70 -0.62 5.89
C CYS A 184 -24.86 0.64 5.03
N GLN A 185 -24.72 1.80 5.67
CA GLN A 185 -24.77 3.12 5.01
C GLN A 185 -23.41 3.81 5.04
N SER A 186 -22.32 3.03 5.16
CA SER A 186 -20.97 3.58 5.14
C SER A 186 -20.73 4.29 3.82
N GLY A 187 -20.30 5.54 3.88
CA GLY A 187 -19.87 6.33 2.72
C GLY A 187 -18.36 6.48 2.72
N GLY A 188 -17.85 7.31 1.82
CA GLY A 188 -16.44 7.62 1.69
C GLY A 188 -15.66 6.60 0.87
N LEU A 189 -14.38 6.85 0.71
CA LEU A 189 -13.46 5.96 0.02
C LEU A 189 -13.12 4.76 0.90
N SER A 190 -12.78 3.64 0.29
CA SER A 190 -12.31 2.45 0.99
C SER A 190 -10.79 2.32 0.84
N ALA A 191 -10.15 1.83 1.88
CA ALA A 191 -8.76 1.40 1.82
C ALA A 191 -8.53 0.30 0.79
N HIS A 192 -7.27 0.05 0.48
CA HIS A 192 -6.89 -1.09 -0.34
C HIS A 192 -7.40 -2.40 0.27
N ILE A 193 -7.94 -3.28 -0.58
CA ILE A 193 -8.29 -4.64 -0.17
C ILE A 193 -7.01 -5.47 -0.06
N ILE A 194 -6.97 -6.38 0.89
CA ILE A 194 -5.90 -7.38 0.98
C ILE A 194 -6.49 -8.78 1.10
N GLY A 195 -5.74 -9.77 0.63
CA GLY A 195 -6.06 -11.18 0.81
C GLY A 195 -5.08 -11.84 1.76
N ALA A 196 -5.59 -12.64 2.69
CA ALA A 196 -4.82 -13.32 3.71
C ALA A 196 -4.51 -14.78 3.33
N GLU A 197 -3.48 -15.36 3.94
CA GLU A 197 -3.09 -16.77 3.79
C GLU A 197 -4.24 -17.75 4.08
N ASN A 198 -5.16 -17.38 4.99
CA ASN A 198 -6.31 -18.22 5.36
C ASN A 198 -7.49 -18.15 4.39
N GLY A 199 -7.38 -17.39 3.29
CA GLY A 199 -8.43 -17.25 2.29
C GLY A 199 -9.41 -16.10 2.53
N ASN A 200 -9.29 -15.39 3.64
CA ASN A 200 -10.11 -14.22 3.93
C ASN A 200 -9.61 -12.99 3.14
N PHE A 201 -10.54 -12.05 2.90
CA PHE A 201 -10.19 -10.71 2.43
C PHE A 201 -10.65 -9.67 3.43
N TYR A 202 -9.87 -8.61 3.54
CA TYR A 202 -10.11 -7.50 4.45
C TYR A 202 -10.02 -6.16 3.73
N ARG A 203 -10.83 -5.20 4.19
CA ARG A 203 -10.87 -3.84 3.67
C ARG A 203 -11.34 -2.88 4.77
N GLY A 204 -10.61 -1.80 4.99
CA GLY A 204 -11.00 -0.76 5.95
C GLY A 204 -11.83 0.35 5.32
N GLN A 205 -12.76 0.91 6.09
CA GLN A 205 -13.60 2.05 5.71
C GLN A 205 -14.29 2.63 6.94
N ILE A 206 -15.01 3.75 6.79
CA ILE A 206 -15.91 4.29 7.81
C ILE A 206 -16.92 3.21 8.24
N GLY A 207 -17.27 3.18 9.53
CA GLY A 207 -18.22 2.22 10.09
C GLY A 207 -19.64 2.36 9.51
N CYS A 208 -20.41 1.30 9.56
CA CYS A 208 -21.78 1.25 9.02
C CYS A 208 -22.74 2.27 9.65
N ASP A 209 -22.46 2.72 10.85
CA ASP A 209 -23.22 3.79 11.52
C ASP A 209 -22.77 5.21 11.13
N GLY A 210 -21.74 5.31 10.25
CA GLY A 210 -21.15 6.57 9.81
C GLY A 210 -20.17 7.17 10.81
N THR A 211 -19.71 6.41 11.81
CA THR A 211 -18.77 6.88 12.83
C THR A 211 -17.56 5.94 12.94
N GLY A 212 -16.41 6.49 13.27
CA GLY A 212 -15.18 5.72 13.43
C GLY A 212 -14.78 4.95 12.17
N TYR A 213 -13.89 3.99 12.33
CA TYR A 213 -13.50 3.07 11.26
C TYR A 213 -13.88 1.64 11.61
N SER A 214 -14.15 0.87 10.57
CA SER A 214 -14.41 -0.56 10.66
C SER A 214 -13.58 -1.32 9.64
N MET A 215 -13.25 -2.55 10.00
CA MET A 215 -12.71 -3.55 9.11
C MET A 215 -13.86 -4.39 8.54
N TYR A 216 -13.96 -4.45 7.24
CA TYR A 216 -14.91 -5.30 6.53
C TYR A 216 -14.19 -6.58 6.09
N LYS A 217 -14.75 -7.73 6.43
CA LYS A 217 -14.20 -9.05 6.16
C LYS A 217 -15.14 -9.87 5.31
N THR A 218 -14.60 -10.62 4.36
CA THR A 218 -15.28 -11.70 3.66
C THR A 218 -14.45 -12.99 3.72
N ASP A 219 -15.14 -14.12 3.88
CA ASP A 219 -14.58 -15.48 3.87
C ASP A 219 -15.24 -16.38 2.82
N ASP A 220 -16.08 -15.80 1.96
CA ASP A 220 -16.84 -16.51 0.93
C ASP A 220 -16.60 -15.97 -0.50
N GLY A 221 -15.46 -15.30 -0.72
CA GLY A 221 -15.08 -14.77 -2.03
C GLY A 221 -15.89 -13.55 -2.45
N ALA A 222 -16.04 -12.60 -1.55
CA ALA A 222 -16.72 -11.33 -1.75
C ALA A 222 -18.24 -11.43 -2.00
N ILE A 223 -18.86 -12.55 -1.63
CA ILE A 223 -20.32 -12.70 -1.73
C ILE A 223 -21.02 -11.98 -0.57
N THR A 224 -20.51 -12.16 0.64
CA THR A 224 -21.00 -11.47 1.84
C THR A 224 -19.86 -10.87 2.65
N TRP A 225 -20.18 -9.79 3.38
CA TRP A 225 -19.22 -9.06 4.19
C TRP A 225 -19.75 -8.87 5.61
N THR A 226 -18.84 -8.96 6.59
CA THR A 226 -19.11 -8.67 8.00
C THR A 226 -18.33 -7.43 8.42
N GLU A 227 -18.91 -6.62 9.30
CA GLU A 227 -18.27 -5.45 9.89
C GLU A 227 -17.65 -5.79 11.23
N HIS A 228 -16.43 -5.31 11.45
CA HIS A 228 -15.66 -5.41 12.69
C HIS A 228 -15.13 -4.03 13.08
N VAL A 229 -15.72 -3.44 14.12
CA VAL A 229 -15.42 -2.05 14.54
C VAL A 229 -13.99 -1.95 15.08
N LEU A 230 -13.21 -0.97 14.60
CA LEU A 230 -11.87 -0.67 15.08
C LEU A 230 -11.91 0.12 16.41
N PRO A 231 -10.88 0.00 17.27
CA PRO A 231 -10.83 0.68 18.57
C PRO A 231 -10.43 2.16 18.43
N THR A 232 -11.27 2.96 17.79
CA THR A 232 -11.01 4.39 17.48
C THR A 232 -11.49 5.35 18.57
N GLU A 233 -12.02 4.87 19.71
CA GLU A 233 -12.60 5.74 20.74
C GLU A 233 -11.57 6.65 21.41
N VAL A 234 -10.32 6.23 21.51
CA VAL A 234 -9.25 7.00 22.16
C VAL A 234 -8.58 7.96 21.18
N SER A 235 -8.25 7.48 19.98
CA SER A 235 -7.59 8.27 18.95
C SER A 235 -8.54 9.24 18.25
N GLY A 236 -9.83 8.91 18.20
CA GLY A 236 -10.74 9.49 17.23
C GLY A 236 -10.34 9.11 15.80
N THR A 237 -10.94 9.78 14.85
CA THR A 237 -10.64 9.65 13.40
C THR A 237 -10.42 11.03 12.81
N ALA A 238 -9.48 11.17 11.89
CA ALA A 238 -9.27 12.43 11.20
C ALA A 238 -10.48 12.74 10.30
N ASP A 239 -10.86 14.01 10.26
CA ASP A 239 -11.95 14.51 9.42
C ASP A 239 -11.35 15.19 8.18
N THR A 240 -10.60 14.42 7.41
CA THR A 240 -9.92 14.91 6.20
C THR A 240 -9.95 13.85 5.12
N TRP A 241 -10.02 14.25 3.87
CA TRP A 241 -10.16 13.39 2.70
C TRP A 241 -9.11 12.26 2.64
N ASN A 242 -7.84 12.57 2.90
CA ASN A 242 -6.73 11.61 2.82
C ASN A 242 -6.57 10.76 4.08
N ALA A 243 -7.49 10.86 5.01
CA ALA A 243 -7.44 10.17 6.28
C ALA A 243 -8.73 9.39 6.57
N GLU A 244 -9.68 9.36 5.63
CA GLU A 244 -10.97 8.68 5.78
C GLU A 244 -10.86 7.16 5.68
N GLU A 245 -9.65 6.62 5.56
CA GLU A 245 -9.41 5.21 5.30
C GLU A 245 -8.66 4.56 6.46
N ALA A 246 -9.11 3.38 6.86
CA ALA A 246 -8.30 2.48 7.68
C ALA A 246 -7.61 1.47 6.77
N GLN A 247 -6.31 1.58 6.64
CA GLN A 247 -5.50 0.63 5.87
C GLN A 247 -5.33 -0.69 6.62
N VAL A 248 -5.12 -1.76 5.90
CA VAL A 248 -5.05 -3.10 6.47
C VAL A 248 -3.99 -3.94 5.77
N ASP A 249 -3.35 -4.81 6.54
CA ASP A 249 -2.58 -5.93 6.01
C ASP A 249 -2.59 -7.11 6.98
N THR A 250 -2.11 -8.28 6.54
CA THR A 250 -2.04 -9.50 7.35
C THR A 250 -0.66 -10.11 7.29
N ASP A 251 -0.21 -10.65 8.42
CA ASP A 251 1.05 -11.41 8.48
C ASP A 251 0.88 -12.85 7.95
N SER A 252 1.97 -13.60 7.90
CA SER A 252 2.02 -14.98 7.41
C SER A 252 1.20 -16.00 8.22
N GLU A 253 0.67 -15.60 9.39
CA GLU A 253 -0.29 -16.41 10.17
C GLU A 253 -1.71 -15.84 10.09
N SER A 254 -1.95 -14.87 9.18
CA SER A 254 -3.24 -14.19 8.99
C SER A 254 -3.70 -13.36 10.20
N ASN A 255 -2.80 -12.93 11.08
CA ASN A 255 -3.11 -11.88 12.03
C ASN A 255 -3.32 -10.57 11.29
N VAL A 256 -4.30 -9.78 11.70
CA VAL A 256 -4.74 -8.59 10.96
C VAL A 256 -4.19 -7.33 11.63
N TYR A 257 -3.61 -6.43 10.84
CA TYR A 257 -3.10 -5.14 11.30
C TYR A 257 -3.87 -4.02 10.60
N ALA A 258 -4.42 -3.10 11.38
CA ALA A 258 -5.14 -1.94 10.87
C ALA A 258 -4.41 -0.66 11.25
N MET A 259 -4.33 0.30 10.32
CA MET A 259 -3.75 1.61 10.52
C MET A 259 -4.74 2.69 10.09
N TRP A 260 -4.83 3.77 10.86
CA TRP A 260 -5.67 4.93 10.54
C TRP A 260 -5.06 6.22 11.09
N MET A 261 -5.59 7.36 10.63
CA MET A 261 -5.23 8.66 11.18
C MET A 261 -6.21 9.05 12.29
N GLY A 262 -5.69 9.42 13.46
CA GLY A 262 -6.47 9.94 14.58
C GLY A 262 -6.93 11.38 14.36
N ASN A 263 -7.80 11.88 15.24
CA ASN A 263 -8.30 13.27 15.20
C ASN A 263 -7.23 14.33 15.53
N ASP A 264 -6.06 13.89 15.97
CA ASP A 264 -4.85 14.69 16.16
C ASP A 264 -3.95 14.67 14.91
N ASN A 265 -4.41 14.07 13.80
CA ASN A 265 -3.70 13.85 12.56
C ASN A 265 -2.41 13.01 12.71
N MET A 266 -2.38 12.12 13.71
CA MET A 266 -1.28 11.20 13.93
C MET A 266 -1.67 9.77 13.56
N PRO A 267 -0.71 8.92 13.12
CA PRO A 267 -1.00 7.56 12.70
C PRO A 267 -1.12 6.63 13.92
N TYR A 268 -2.20 5.87 13.94
CA TYR A 268 -2.48 4.84 14.94
C TYR A 268 -2.60 3.47 14.29
N PHE A 269 -2.26 2.43 15.03
CA PHE A 269 -2.51 1.06 14.60
C PHE A 269 -3.11 0.23 15.73
N SER A 270 -3.74 -0.87 15.34
CA SER A 270 -4.20 -1.94 16.19
C SER A 270 -4.07 -3.27 15.45
N TYR A 271 -4.01 -4.37 16.17
CA TYR A 271 -3.97 -5.70 15.59
C TYR A 271 -5.04 -6.61 16.16
N SER A 272 -5.39 -7.64 15.39
CA SER A 272 -6.31 -8.71 15.76
C SER A 272 -5.63 -10.07 15.54
N LEU A 273 -5.81 -10.98 16.49
CA LEU A 273 -5.31 -12.37 16.44
C LEU A 273 -6.45 -13.38 16.19
N ASP A 274 -7.64 -12.90 15.86
CA ASP A 274 -8.86 -13.70 15.76
C ASP A 274 -9.75 -13.26 14.60
N ASP A 275 -9.15 -13.03 13.42
CA ASP A 275 -9.86 -12.67 12.19
C ASP A 275 -10.70 -11.37 12.32
N ALA A 276 -10.13 -10.34 12.93
CA ALA A 276 -10.75 -9.04 13.17
C ALA A 276 -11.92 -9.05 14.18
N ASN A 277 -12.16 -10.15 14.92
CA ASN A 277 -13.24 -10.20 15.89
C ASN A 277 -12.97 -9.37 17.15
N THR A 278 -11.70 -9.33 17.59
CA THR A 278 -11.24 -8.47 18.67
C THR A 278 -9.95 -7.75 18.32
N TRP A 279 -9.76 -6.57 18.88
CA TRP A 279 -8.63 -5.69 18.57
C TRP A 279 -7.82 -5.36 19.81
N SER A 280 -6.50 -5.19 19.64
CA SER A 280 -5.62 -4.63 20.68
C SER A 280 -6.00 -3.16 20.95
N GLU A 281 -5.49 -2.60 22.05
CA GLU A 281 -5.52 -1.15 22.24
C GLU A 281 -4.78 -0.43 21.11
N ALA A 282 -5.31 0.72 20.68
CA ALA A 282 -4.69 1.54 19.64
C ALA A 282 -3.36 2.15 20.14
N ILE A 283 -2.32 2.07 19.31
CA ILE A 283 -0.99 2.60 19.58
C ILE A 283 -0.61 3.62 18.50
N MET A 284 -0.20 4.82 18.89
CA MET A 284 0.33 5.84 17.99
C MET A 284 1.73 5.43 17.51
N VAL A 285 1.96 5.43 16.20
CA VAL A 285 3.23 5.02 15.58
C VAL A 285 4.06 6.16 15.01
N GLY A 286 3.50 7.37 14.93
CA GLY A 286 4.19 8.57 14.48
C GLY A 286 5.18 9.11 15.50
N PRO A 287 6.31 9.70 15.06
CA PRO A 287 7.24 10.34 15.99
C PRO A 287 6.65 11.65 16.55
N SER A 288 6.93 11.93 17.80
CA SER A 288 6.30 13.03 18.57
C SER A 288 6.67 14.45 18.11
N HIS A 289 7.59 14.60 17.16
CA HIS A 289 7.94 15.92 16.60
C HIS A 289 7.07 16.30 15.39
N LEU A 290 6.29 15.38 14.85
CA LEU A 290 5.35 15.69 13.78
C LEU A 290 4.09 16.37 14.34
N GLU A 291 3.59 17.34 13.61
CA GLU A 291 2.34 18.05 13.90
C GLU A 291 1.18 17.56 13.01
N GLY A 292 1.48 16.79 11.96
CA GLY A 292 0.49 16.21 11.09
C GLY A 292 1.07 15.15 10.18
N THR A 293 0.21 14.17 9.82
CA THR A 293 0.53 13.08 8.91
C THR A 293 -0.64 12.82 7.95
N GLY A 294 -0.40 12.07 6.88
CA GLY A 294 -1.42 11.69 5.91
C GLY A 294 -0.98 10.49 5.07
N PHE A 295 -1.89 9.97 4.26
CA PHE A 295 -1.68 8.82 3.39
C PHE A 295 -1.15 7.59 4.16
N PRO A 296 -1.94 7.02 5.08
CA PRO A 296 -1.53 5.84 5.82
C PRO A 296 -1.41 4.63 4.90
N VAL A 297 -0.41 3.79 5.15
CA VAL A 297 -0.29 2.45 4.56
C VAL A 297 0.42 1.52 5.52
N VAL A 298 0.00 0.26 5.57
CA VAL A 298 0.56 -0.77 6.45
C VAL A 298 0.94 -2.00 5.65
N ILE A 299 2.04 -2.64 6.02
CA ILE A 299 2.47 -3.92 5.48
C ILE A 299 3.00 -4.81 6.61
N ALA A 300 2.61 -6.08 6.62
CA ALA A 300 3.01 -7.05 7.62
C ALA A 300 3.82 -8.19 7.00
N GLY A 301 4.76 -8.73 7.75
CA GLY A 301 5.60 -9.86 7.35
C GLY A 301 5.34 -11.09 8.19
N ASP A 302 6.34 -11.51 9.00
CA ASP A 302 6.15 -12.58 9.99
C ASP A 302 5.28 -12.10 11.17
N PRO A 303 4.67 -13.00 11.93
CA PRO A 303 3.81 -12.65 13.06
C PRO A 303 4.43 -11.64 14.02
N GLY A 304 3.73 -10.54 14.25
CA GLY A 304 4.17 -9.44 15.09
C GLY A 304 5.19 -8.50 14.47
N LYS A 305 5.50 -8.63 13.17
CA LYS A 305 6.40 -7.74 12.43
C LYS A 305 5.63 -6.97 11.38
N VAL A 306 5.62 -5.65 11.52
CA VAL A 306 4.80 -4.76 10.71
C VAL A 306 5.54 -3.44 10.44
N ALA A 307 5.31 -2.85 9.27
CA ALA A 307 5.76 -1.51 8.93
C ALA A 307 4.59 -0.63 8.52
N PHE A 308 4.75 0.66 8.78
CA PHE A 308 3.76 1.71 8.53
C PHE A 308 4.42 2.81 7.70
N GLY A 309 3.80 3.15 6.57
CA GLY A 309 4.22 4.24 5.70
C GLY A 309 3.25 5.41 5.79
N TYR A 310 3.76 6.63 5.75
CA TYR A 310 2.98 7.86 5.73
C TYR A 310 3.84 9.05 5.32
N VAL A 311 3.19 10.16 4.95
CA VAL A 311 3.86 11.45 4.85
C VAL A 311 3.60 12.25 6.12
N GLY A 312 4.55 13.12 6.51
CA GLY A 312 4.44 13.91 7.74
C GLY A 312 5.09 15.28 7.63
N THR A 313 4.64 16.20 8.48
CA THR A 313 5.14 17.58 8.59
C THR A 313 5.33 18.00 10.03
N GLU A 314 6.31 18.88 10.28
CA GLU A 314 6.52 19.55 11.56
C GLU A 314 5.68 20.86 11.68
N GLY A 315 4.63 21.02 10.86
CA GLY A 315 3.75 22.19 10.87
C GLY A 315 4.26 23.39 10.07
N ASP A 316 5.36 23.25 9.39
CA ASP A 316 5.98 24.32 8.55
C ASP A 316 5.52 24.28 7.08
N GLY A 317 4.67 23.32 6.72
CA GLY A 317 4.20 23.08 5.36
C GLY A 317 5.20 22.31 4.48
N VAL A 318 6.25 21.77 5.08
CA VAL A 318 7.24 20.90 4.42
C VAL A 318 6.90 19.44 4.74
N TRP A 319 6.80 18.61 3.71
CA TRP A 319 6.34 17.23 3.86
C TRP A 319 7.46 16.24 3.52
N HIS A 320 7.58 15.23 4.37
CA HIS A 320 8.57 14.17 4.26
C HIS A 320 7.89 12.79 4.33
N GLY A 321 8.52 11.77 3.74
CA GLY A 321 8.09 10.39 3.83
C GLY A 321 8.69 9.69 5.06
N TYR A 322 7.88 8.87 5.72
CA TYR A 322 8.28 8.14 6.92
C TYR A 322 7.94 6.67 6.82
N ILE A 323 8.80 5.84 7.38
CA ILE A 323 8.53 4.42 7.63
C ILE A 323 8.77 4.15 9.11
N SER A 324 7.74 3.66 9.79
CA SER A 324 7.82 3.16 11.16
C SER A 324 7.77 1.63 11.14
N VAL A 325 8.67 0.96 11.87
CA VAL A 325 8.78 -0.50 11.91
C VAL A 325 8.64 -0.99 13.36
N ILE A 326 7.86 -2.04 13.54
CA ILE A 326 7.69 -2.77 14.78
C ILE A 326 7.99 -4.25 14.51
N THR A 327 8.81 -4.90 15.33
CA THR A 327 9.12 -6.33 15.21
C THR A 327 8.61 -7.16 16.39
N ASP A 328 7.88 -6.53 17.30
CA ASP A 328 7.33 -7.12 18.52
C ASP A 328 5.93 -6.57 18.82
N ALA A 329 5.08 -6.43 17.77
CA ALA A 329 3.77 -5.77 17.84
C ALA A 329 2.85 -6.35 18.94
N PHE A 330 3.02 -7.61 19.30
CA PHE A 330 2.24 -8.28 20.36
C PHE A 330 2.80 -8.02 21.77
N SER A 331 3.90 -7.27 21.88
CA SER A 331 4.43 -6.84 23.17
C SER A 331 3.50 -5.81 23.83
N PRO A 332 3.35 -5.83 25.16
CA PRO A 332 2.60 -4.76 25.86
C PRO A 332 3.19 -3.35 25.69
N SER A 333 4.42 -3.24 25.22
CA SER A 333 5.12 -1.99 24.92
C SER A 333 6.06 -2.20 23.75
N PRO A 334 5.52 -2.25 22.52
CA PRO A 334 6.32 -2.55 21.34
C PRO A 334 7.34 -1.43 21.07
N LEU A 335 8.51 -1.85 20.55
CA LEU A 335 9.53 -0.90 20.13
C LEU A 335 9.26 -0.40 18.72
N ILE A 336 9.02 0.90 18.59
CA ILE A 336 8.80 1.56 17.30
C ILE A 336 10.10 2.20 16.84
N THR A 337 10.54 1.83 15.64
CA THR A 337 11.69 2.44 14.97
C THR A 337 11.19 3.22 13.76
N THR A 338 11.34 4.54 13.76
CA THR A 338 10.91 5.40 12.65
C THR A 338 12.10 5.99 11.92
N VAL A 339 12.04 5.99 10.60
CA VAL A 339 12.99 6.66 9.71
C VAL A 339 12.28 7.63 8.78
N GLN A 340 12.90 8.77 8.50
CA GLN A 340 12.55 9.64 7.39
C GLN A 340 13.27 9.12 6.13
N VAL A 341 12.56 8.94 5.01
CA VAL A 341 13.14 8.33 3.79
C VAL A 341 13.88 9.33 2.91
N ASN A 342 13.56 10.60 2.97
CA ASN A 342 14.23 11.67 2.24
C ASN A 342 15.03 12.58 3.18
N ALA A 343 16.03 13.29 2.65
CA ALA A 343 16.83 14.20 3.45
C ALA A 343 15.99 15.42 3.92
N PRO A 344 16.36 16.05 5.05
CA PRO A 344 15.61 17.23 5.55
C PRO A 344 15.61 18.42 4.58
N ASP A 345 16.61 18.55 3.73
CA ASP A 345 16.73 19.60 2.70
C ASP A 345 16.20 19.17 1.32
N ASP A 346 15.60 18.01 1.23
CA ASP A 346 15.04 17.42 0.01
C ASP A 346 13.58 16.94 0.26
N PRO A 347 12.63 17.84 0.50
CA PRO A 347 11.25 17.50 0.85
C PRO A 347 10.49 16.87 -0.33
N LEU A 348 9.51 16.04 -0.01
CA LEU A 348 8.61 15.46 -1.02
C LEU A 348 7.64 16.52 -1.58
N ASP A 349 7.19 17.43 -0.73
CA ASP A 349 6.40 18.60 -1.10
C ASP A 349 6.71 19.77 -0.15
N ASN A 350 6.82 20.97 -0.70
CA ASN A 350 7.01 22.22 0.01
C ASN A 350 6.07 23.34 -0.48
N ALA A 351 5.09 23.01 -1.30
CA ALA A 351 4.20 23.97 -1.93
C ALA A 351 2.88 24.16 -1.19
N SER A 352 2.46 23.18 -0.41
CA SER A 352 1.16 23.19 0.27
C SER A 352 1.28 22.80 1.75
N PRO A 353 0.79 23.63 2.68
CA PRO A 353 0.73 23.26 4.08
C PRO A 353 -0.27 22.13 4.37
N THR A 354 -1.11 21.77 3.41
CA THR A 354 -2.19 20.78 3.54
C THR A 354 -1.95 19.51 2.72
N CYS A 355 -0.76 19.31 2.16
CA CYS A 355 -0.46 18.19 1.28
C CYS A 355 -0.85 16.82 1.88
N GLY A 356 -0.63 16.61 3.16
CA GLY A 356 -1.00 15.37 3.84
C GLY A 356 -2.50 15.24 4.17
N TYR A 357 -3.31 16.27 3.95
CA TYR A 357 -4.74 16.30 4.27
C TYR A 357 -5.64 16.45 3.06
N GLU A 358 -5.08 16.87 1.94
CA GLU A 358 -5.80 17.07 0.69
C GLU A 358 -4.95 16.54 -0.45
N ARG A 359 -5.57 16.27 -1.59
CA ARG A 359 -4.86 15.88 -2.82
C ARG A 359 -3.75 16.88 -3.14
N CYS A 360 -2.52 16.41 -3.25
CA CYS A 360 -1.39 17.24 -3.62
C CYS A 360 -0.45 16.50 -4.57
N GLY A 361 -0.16 17.14 -5.69
CA GLY A 361 0.78 16.62 -6.68
C GLY A 361 0.52 15.17 -7.06
N GLY A 362 1.57 14.37 -7.08
CA GLY A 362 1.51 12.98 -7.49
C GLY A 362 0.99 11.99 -6.44
N PHE A 363 0.60 12.42 -5.23
CA PHE A 363 0.05 11.50 -4.24
C PHE A 363 -1.40 11.11 -4.55
N GLY A 364 -2.21 12.04 -5.10
CA GLY A 364 -3.61 11.77 -5.37
C GLY A 364 -4.38 11.37 -4.12
N ASP A 365 -4.90 10.13 -4.08
CA ASP A 365 -5.70 9.63 -2.97
C ASP A 365 -4.94 8.65 -2.06
N PHE A 366 -3.86 8.01 -2.53
CA PHE A 366 -3.16 6.98 -1.77
C PHE A 366 -1.68 6.85 -2.13
N ILE A 367 -0.96 6.13 -1.28
CA ILE A 367 0.37 5.57 -1.49
C ILE A 367 0.33 4.07 -1.18
N ASP A 368 1.39 3.34 -1.46
CA ASP A 368 1.43 1.89 -1.27
C ASP A 368 2.75 1.42 -0.67
N MET A 369 2.75 0.22 -0.09
CA MET A 369 3.94 -0.37 0.53
C MET A 369 4.02 -1.87 0.26
N GLN A 370 5.25 -2.37 0.07
CA GLN A 370 5.53 -3.78 -0.13
C GLN A 370 6.76 -4.23 0.67
N ILE A 371 6.93 -5.55 0.83
CA ILE A 371 8.08 -6.18 1.48
C ILE A 371 8.87 -6.97 0.45
N ASP A 372 10.20 -6.79 0.39
CA ASP A 372 11.06 -7.64 -0.41
C ASP A 372 11.38 -8.99 0.28
N ALA A 373 12.03 -9.89 -0.43
CA ALA A 373 12.39 -11.22 0.05
C ALA A 373 13.30 -11.23 1.30
N TYR A 374 13.93 -10.10 1.63
CA TYR A 374 14.75 -9.93 2.83
C TYR A 374 13.99 -9.31 4.01
N GLY A 375 12.70 -9.00 3.83
CA GLY A 375 11.87 -8.37 4.84
C GLY A 375 12.08 -6.85 4.94
N ARG A 376 12.61 -6.20 3.91
CA ARG A 376 12.76 -4.76 3.82
C ARG A 376 11.46 -4.15 3.32
N PRO A 377 10.88 -3.16 4.03
CA PRO A 377 9.73 -2.44 3.53
C PRO A 377 10.14 -1.42 2.47
N TRP A 378 9.33 -1.33 1.41
CA TRP A 378 9.41 -0.38 0.33
C TRP A 378 8.13 0.44 0.27
N LEU A 379 8.24 1.76 0.15
CA LEU A 379 7.14 2.72 0.18
C LEU A 379 7.09 3.50 -1.13
N SER A 380 5.99 3.43 -1.87
CA SER A 380 5.79 4.19 -3.09
C SER A 380 5.37 5.63 -2.76
N LEU A 381 6.04 6.60 -3.34
CA LEU A 381 5.83 8.02 -3.08
C LEU A 381 5.97 8.83 -4.37
N SER A 382 5.58 10.10 -4.32
CA SER A 382 5.86 11.10 -5.33
C SER A 382 6.81 12.17 -4.79
N HIS A 383 7.76 12.59 -5.61
CA HIS A 383 8.64 13.71 -5.33
C HIS A 383 8.22 14.91 -6.19
N ASN A 384 7.37 15.78 -5.65
CA ASN A 384 6.76 16.89 -6.37
C ASN A 384 7.77 17.92 -6.89
N PRO A 385 8.85 18.27 -6.14
CA PRO A 385 9.84 19.22 -6.63
C PRO A 385 10.57 18.79 -7.92
N SER A 386 10.61 17.50 -8.22
CA SER A 386 11.18 16.97 -9.47
C SER A 386 10.14 16.65 -10.56
N GLY A 387 8.95 17.26 -10.48
CA GLY A 387 7.87 17.07 -11.46
C GLY A 387 7.07 15.81 -11.25
N ASP A 388 6.69 15.56 -10.00
CA ASP A 388 5.92 14.39 -9.56
C ASP A 388 6.60 13.06 -9.91
N THR A 389 7.93 13.01 -9.80
CA THR A 389 8.68 11.78 -10.06
C THR A 389 8.34 10.71 -9.04
N GLY A 390 8.00 9.53 -9.51
CA GLY A 390 7.80 8.35 -8.67
C GLY A 390 9.11 7.94 -7.98
N ILE A 391 9.07 7.79 -6.68
CA ILE A 391 10.20 7.36 -5.87
C ILE A 391 9.81 6.18 -4.98
N MET A 392 10.78 5.34 -4.67
CA MET A 392 10.65 4.21 -3.76
C MET A 392 11.47 4.49 -2.52
N GLY A 393 10.78 4.81 -1.43
CA GLY A 393 11.37 5.02 -0.11
C GLY A 393 11.62 3.70 0.59
N THR A 394 12.72 3.58 1.33
CA THR A 394 13.03 2.38 2.10
C THR A 394 14.04 2.67 3.22
N LEU A 395 14.37 1.63 4.00
CA LEU A 395 15.46 1.64 4.97
C LEU A 395 16.77 1.16 4.30
N THR A 396 17.85 1.93 4.44
CA THR A 396 19.18 1.45 4.02
C THR A 396 19.65 0.31 4.91
N ASN A 397 19.35 0.38 6.20
CA ASN A 397 19.55 -0.62 7.22
C ASN A 397 18.46 -0.50 8.28
N GLY A 398 18.26 -1.52 9.08
CA GLY A 398 17.22 -1.51 10.10
C GLY A 398 16.71 -2.92 10.42
N PRO A 399 15.61 -3.00 11.16
CA PRO A 399 14.97 -4.29 11.44
C PRO A 399 14.36 -4.88 10.16
N THR A 400 14.28 -6.21 10.13
CA THR A 400 13.61 -6.94 9.04
C THR A 400 12.24 -7.43 9.46
N LEU A 401 11.30 -7.46 8.50
CA LEU A 401 9.94 -7.97 8.70
C LEU A 401 9.82 -9.48 8.44
N LEU A 402 10.85 -10.13 7.88
CA LEU A 402 10.86 -11.56 7.58
C LEU A 402 12.03 -12.28 8.24
N GLY A 403 11.82 -13.56 8.53
CA GLY A 403 12.86 -14.48 9.03
C GLY A 403 13.41 -14.13 10.41
N ASN A 404 14.46 -14.86 10.78
CA ASN A 404 15.17 -14.68 12.05
C ASN A 404 16.38 -13.75 11.93
N VAL A 405 16.54 -13.07 10.80
CA VAL A 405 17.60 -12.08 10.59
C VAL A 405 17.23 -10.83 11.38
N THR A 406 18.17 -10.32 12.17
CA THR A 406 17.89 -9.20 13.07
C THR A 406 18.08 -7.83 12.40
N SER A 407 18.69 -7.79 11.21
CA SER A 407 18.94 -6.54 10.49
C SER A 407 19.09 -6.75 8.99
N LEU A 408 18.67 -5.75 8.26
CA LEU A 408 18.82 -5.64 6.80
C LEU A 408 20.28 -5.41 6.41
N SER A 409 20.69 -5.94 5.26
CA SER A 409 21.96 -5.58 4.62
C SER A 409 21.92 -4.13 4.17
N PRO A 410 23.01 -3.34 4.32
CA PRO A 410 23.03 -1.94 3.90
C PRO A 410 22.82 -1.76 2.39
N LEU A 411 21.96 -0.79 2.03
CA LEU A 411 21.84 -0.28 0.66
C LEU A 411 22.55 1.07 0.53
N PRO A 412 22.98 1.45 -0.69
CA PRO A 412 23.54 2.80 -0.96
C PRO A 412 22.53 3.89 -0.65
N ILE A 413 23.00 5.05 -0.22
CA ILE A 413 22.13 6.22 -0.06
C ILE A 413 21.75 6.77 -1.43
N GLY A 414 20.46 6.87 -1.69
CA GLY A 414 19.86 7.49 -2.87
C GLY A 414 19.54 8.97 -2.64
N GLY A 415 18.46 9.44 -3.26
CA GLY A 415 17.98 10.81 -3.19
C GLY A 415 17.95 11.49 -4.56
N THR A 416 17.86 12.82 -4.58
CA THR A 416 17.77 13.61 -5.83
C THR A 416 18.93 13.37 -6.81
N GLN A 417 20.07 12.91 -6.34
CA GLN A 417 21.20 12.56 -7.21
C GLN A 417 20.92 11.38 -8.15
N THR A 418 19.87 10.60 -7.90
CA THR A 418 19.43 9.52 -8.79
C THR A 418 18.56 10.00 -9.94
N LEU A 419 18.16 11.29 -9.94
CA LEU A 419 17.29 11.90 -10.95
C LEU A 419 18.02 12.45 -12.17
N ALA A 420 19.36 12.34 -12.26
CA ALA A 420 20.19 12.94 -13.31
C ALA A 420 20.42 12.01 -14.52
#